data_6005fdb9c8cc03eb1db31013aacf7c14
#
_entry.id   6005fdb9c8cc03eb1db31013aacf7c14
#
_cell.length_a   1.000
_cell.length_b   1.000
_cell.length_c   1.000
_cell.angle_alpha   90.00
_cell.angle_beta   90.00
_cell.angle_gamma   90.00
#
_symmetry.space_group_name_H-M   'P 1'
#
loop_
_entity.id
_entity.type
_entity.pdbx_description
1 polymer ?
#
loop_
_entity_poly.entity_id
_entity_poly.type
_entity_poly.pdbx_seq_one_letter_code
_entity_poly.pdbx_strand_id
1 'polypeptide(L)'
;MERAGADEMPEEVERKGIGTSATRAATIEKLVRIGFVERKGNKKTKYLLPTHKGVALITVMPEQIQSPSMTAEWEQKLLDVEKGAFRDAEFMNEIEGMIAELVRTYKIIEDAEVLMHPVLEEIGTCPCCGRHIVERQKGYPCEN
;
A
#
# COMPACT_ATOMS: atom_id res chain seq x y z
N MET A 1 11.50 2.82 2.60
CA MET A 1 11.54 3.21 1.18
C MET A 1 12.97 3.20 0.62
N GLU A 2 13.96 3.77 1.29
CA GLU A 2 15.36 3.79 0.77
C GLU A 2 15.97 2.40 0.58
N ARG A 3 15.62 1.45 1.43
CA ARG A 3 16.11 0.06 1.36
C ARG A 3 15.14 -0.91 0.69
N ALA A 4 13.92 -0.47 0.40
CA ALA A 4 12.94 -1.34 -0.23
C ALA A 4 13.35 -1.61 -1.69
N GLY A 5 13.55 -2.87 -2.04
CA GLY A 5 14.01 -3.28 -3.37
C GLY A 5 15.47 -2.91 -3.70
N ALA A 6 16.24 -2.35 -2.74
CA ALA A 6 17.61 -1.92 -3.01
C ALA A 6 18.55 -3.10 -3.36
N ASP A 7 18.28 -4.27 -2.78
CA ASP A 7 19.06 -5.49 -3.04
C ASP A 7 18.72 -6.14 -4.40
N GLU A 8 17.57 -5.76 -4.97
CA GLU A 8 17.06 -6.24 -6.26
C GLU A 8 17.39 -5.26 -7.40
N MET A 9 17.89 -4.06 -7.07
CA MET A 9 18.25 -3.04 -8.04
C MET A 9 19.72 -3.17 -8.45
N PRO A 10 20.05 -3.05 -9.75
CA PRO A 10 21.43 -3.03 -10.23
C PRO A 10 22.27 -1.94 -9.53
N GLU A 11 23.58 -2.20 -9.36
CA GLU A 11 24.48 -1.23 -8.74
C GLU A 11 24.58 0.09 -9.50
N GLU A 12 24.32 0.05 -10.80
CA GLU A 12 24.38 1.19 -11.71
C GLU A 12 23.19 2.15 -11.61
N VAL A 13 22.13 1.75 -10.91
CA VAL A 13 20.97 2.61 -10.71
C VAL A 13 21.34 3.73 -9.74
N GLU A 14 21.35 4.95 -10.23
CA GLU A 14 21.69 6.16 -9.46
C GLU A 14 20.75 6.37 -8.26
N ARG A 15 19.56 5.75 -8.29
CA ARG A 15 18.51 5.88 -7.29
C ARG A 15 18.15 4.54 -6.69
N LYS A 16 18.77 4.19 -5.58
CA LYS A 16 18.40 2.97 -4.84
C LYS A 16 17.13 3.17 -4.01
N GLY A 17 16.24 2.18 -4.05
CA GLY A 17 14.98 2.16 -3.30
C GLY A 17 13.81 2.85 -4.01
N ILE A 18 12.64 2.78 -3.41
CA ILE A 18 11.38 3.29 -3.99
C ILE A 18 11.28 4.80 -3.82
N GLY A 19 11.06 5.50 -4.93
CA GLY A 19 10.88 6.94 -5.00
C GLY A 19 12.16 7.73 -4.77
N THR A 20 12.11 9.02 -5.02
CA THR A 20 13.23 9.96 -4.79
C THR A 20 13.20 10.51 -3.36
N SER A 21 14.31 11.06 -2.88
CA SER A 21 14.37 11.72 -1.57
C SER A 21 13.32 12.83 -1.44
N ALA A 22 13.05 13.55 -2.52
CA ALA A 22 12.05 14.62 -2.54
C ALA A 22 10.61 14.10 -2.46
N THR A 23 10.30 12.96 -3.08
CA THR A 23 8.94 12.41 -3.13
C THR A 23 8.59 11.50 -1.97
N ARG A 24 9.58 10.88 -1.31
CA ARG A 24 9.34 9.92 -0.21
C ARG A 24 8.57 10.54 0.95
N ALA A 25 8.94 11.75 1.37
CA ALA A 25 8.27 12.45 2.46
C ALA A 25 6.79 12.71 2.13
N ALA A 26 6.51 13.23 0.93
CA ALA A 26 5.15 13.51 0.48
C ALA A 26 4.30 12.23 0.38
N THR A 27 4.89 11.12 -0.07
CA THR A 27 4.21 9.83 -0.14
C THR A 27 3.84 9.31 1.24
N ILE A 28 4.76 9.37 2.22
CA ILE A 28 4.49 8.97 3.60
C ILE A 28 3.38 9.84 4.21
N GLU A 29 3.45 11.16 4.03
CA GLU A 29 2.39 12.06 4.51
C GLU A 29 1.02 11.74 3.88
N LYS A 30 1.00 11.40 2.60
CA LYS A 30 -0.22 10.99 1.89
C LYS A 30 -0.78 9.70 2.49
N LEU A 31 0.06 8.69 2.76
CA LEU A 31 -0.38 7.42 3.35
C LEU A 31 -0.95 7.61 4.77
N VAL A 32 -0.33 8.48 5.56
CA VAL A 32 -0.83 8.84 6.90
C VAL A 32 -2.16 9.60 6.80
N ARG A 33 -2.27 10.56 5.89
CA ARG A 33 -3.50 11.35 5.68
C ARG A 33 -4.68 10.50 5.22
N ILE A 34 -4.44 9.50 4.36
CA ILE A 34 -5.48 8.57 3.87
C ILE A 34 -5.83 7.53 4.95
N GLY A 35 -4.97 7.36 5.97
CA GLY A 35 -5.18 6.43 7.07
C GLY A 35 -4.73 4.99 6.79
N PHE A 36 -3.84 4.78 5.83
CA PHE A 36 -3.20 3.47 5.62
C PHE A 36 -2.05 3.21 6.57
N VAL A 37 -1.44 4.27 7.06
CA VAL A 37 -0.33 4.24 8.01
C VAL A 37 -0.62 5.23 9.13
N GLU A 38 -0.27 4.87 10.36
CA GLU A 38 -0.36 5.75 11.53
C GLU A 38 1.02 6.01 12.14
N ARG A 39 1.14 7.14 12.83
CA ARG A 39 2.34 7.47 13.60
C ARG A 39 2.12 7.15 15.06
N LYS A 40 2.94 6.25 15.60
CA LYS A 40 2.99 5.95 17.05
C LYS A 40 4.36 6.29 17.62
N GLY A 41 4.42 6.60 18.90
CA GLY A 41 5.65 6.84 19.64
C GLY A 41 5.68 8.16 20.39
N ASN A 42 6.83 8.47 20.94
CA ASN A 42 7.07 9.66 21.77
C ASN A 42 7.59 10.84 20.91
N LYS A 43 7.74 12.03 21.54
CA LYS A 43 8.30 13.22 20.86
C LYS A 43 9.67 12.97 20.22
N LYS A 44 10.49 12.06 20.78
CA LYS A 44 11.86 11.76 20.30
C LYS A 44 11.90 10.63 19.26
N THR A 45 10.99 9.66 19.33
CA THR A 45 11.01 8.48 18.45
C THR A 45 9.61 8.23 17.93
N LYS A 46 9.43 8.38 16.62
CA LYS A 46 8.16 8.13 15.93
C LYS A 46 8.31 6.90 15.05
N TYR A 47 7.37 5.99 15.14
CA TYR A 47 7.25 4.82 14.30
C TYR A 47 6.08 5.00 13.33
N LEU A 48 6.24 4.45 12.14
CA LEU A 48 5.16 4.30 11.17
C LEU A 48 4.65 2.87 11.27
N LEU A 49 3.39 2.72 11.60
CA LEU A 49 2.74 1.43 11.71
C LEU A 49 1.61 1.33 10.68
N PRO A 50 1.43 0.18 10.04
CA PRO A 50 0.27 -0.03 9.18
C PRO A 50 -1.00 -0.01 10.05
N THR A 51 -2.06 0.58 9.52
CA THR A 51 -3.39 0.48 10.11
C THR A 51 -4.07 -0.79 9.62
N HIS A 52 -5.19 -1.17 10.24
CA HIS A 52 -6.03 -2.26 9.73
C HIS A 52 -6.40 -2.05 8.25
N LYS A 53 -6.80 -0.83 7.90
CA LYS A 53 -7.11 -0.43 6.52
C LYS A 53 -5.92 -0.60 5.58
N GLY A 54 -4.71 -0.28 6.04
CA GLY A 54 -3.48 -0.46 5.26
C GLY A 54 -3.16 -1.93 5.02
N VAL A 55 -3.29 -2.77 6.04
CA VAL A 55 -3.09 -4.22 5.92
C VAL A 55 -4.12 -4.84 4.99
N ALA A 56 -5.41 -4.51 5.17
CA ALA A 56 -6.49 -5.00 4.33
C ALA A 56 -6.27 -4.66 2.85
N LEU A 57 -5.83 -3.43 2.55
CA LEU A 57 -5.51 -3.04 1.18
C LEU A 57 -4.45 -3.96 0.56
N ILE A 58 -3.33 -4.20 1.26
CA ILE A 58 -2.27 -5.07 0.75
C ILE A 58 -2.76 -6.51 0.58
N THR A 59 -3.60 -7.00 1.49
CA THR A 59 -4.14 -8.36 1.40
C THR A 59 -4.99 -8.59 0.16
N VAL A 60 -5.69 -7.55 -0.31
CA VAL A 60 -6.55 -7.65 -1.50
C VAL A 60 -5.83 -7.29 -2.81
N MET A 61 -4.65 -6.69 -2.74
CA MET A 61 -3.87 -6.34 -3.93
C MET A 61 -3.27 -7.58 -4.61
N PRO A 62 -3.18 -7.61 -5.96
CA PRO A 62 -2.42 -8.64 -6.67
C PRO A 62 -0.95 -8.66 -6.24
N GLU A 63 -0.38 -9.85 -6.07
CA GLU A 63 1.02 -10.03 -5.63
C GLU A 63 2.02 -9.28 -6.50
N GLN A 64 1.76 -9.22 -7.81
CA GLN A 64 2.62 -8.52 -8.77
C GLN A 64 2.86 -7.05 -8.41
N ILE A 65 1.84 -6.36 -7.87
CA ILE A 65 1.96 -4.94 -7.48
C ILE A 65 2.40 -4.76 -6.02
N GLN A 66 2.44 -5.82 -5.24
CA GLN A 66 2.93 -5.75 -3.85
C GLN A 66 4.46 -5.75 -3.78
N SER A 67 5.13 -6.34 -4.79
CA SER A 67 6.58 -6.52 -4.76
C SER A 67 7.34 -5.26 -5.21
N PRO A 68 8.41 -4.88 -4.50
CA PRO A 68 9.34 -3.86 -4.96
C PRO A 68 10.13 -4.28 -6.21
N SER A 69 10.26 -5.59 -6.48
CA SER A 69 11.00 -6.14 -7.63
C SER A 69 10.49 -5.62 -8.95
N MET A 70 9.15 -5.55 -9.11
CA MET A 70 8.55 -4.99 -10.32
C MET A 70 9.00 -3.54 -10.58
N THR A 71 9.09 -2.74 -9.53
CA THR A 71 9.59 -1.35 -9.66
C THR A 71 11.07 -1.35 -10.06
N ALA A 72 11.88 -2.24 -9.48
CA ALA A 72 13.29 -2.36 -9.81
C ALA A 72 13.50 -2.79 -11.26
N GLU A 73 12.75 -3.77 -11.76
CA GLU A 73 12.79 -4.21 -13.15
C GLU A 73 12.42 -3.09 -14.14
N TRP A 74 11.40 -2.30 -13.79
CA TRP A 74 10.99 -1.17 -14.64
C TRP A 74 12.02 -0.05 -14.65
N GLU A 75 12.62 0.27 -13.50
CA GLU A 75 13.72 1.25 -13.44
C GLU A 75 14.92 0.77 -14.28
N GLN A 76 15.25 -0.52 -14.27
CA GLN A 76 16.29 -1.07 -15.13
C GLN A 76 15.95 -0.94 -16.61
N LYS A 77 14.73 -1.32 -17.02
CA LYS A 77 14.29 -1.18 -18.41
C LYS A 77 14.27 0.26 -18.88
N LEU A 78 13.90 1.21 -18.02
CA LEU A 78 13.99 2.63 -18.35
C LEU A 78 15.42 3.09 -18.59
N LEU A 79 16.38 2.60 -17.79
CA LEU A 79 17.80 2.86 -18.05
C LEU A 79 18.27 2.25 -19.38
N ASP A 80 17.80 1.07 -19.70
CA ASP A 80 18.14 0.41 -20.97
C ASP A 80 17.54 1.15 -22.18
N VAL A 81 16.36 1.75 -22.02
CA VAL A 81 15.77 2.66 -23.03
C VAL A 81 16.63 3.93 -23.16
N GLU A 82 17.05 4.54 -22.05
CA GLU A 82 17.92 5.71 -22.06
C GLU A 82 19.26 5.44 -22.78
N LYS A 83 19.84 4.26 -22.54
CA LYS A 83 21.07 3.80 -23.20
C LYS A 83 20.87 3.34 -24.66
N GLY A 84 19.63 3.27 -25.14
CA GLY A 84 19.30 2.76 -26.47
C GLY A 84 19.41 1.24 -26.63
N ALA A 85 19.56 0.52 -25.52
CA ALA A 85 19.66 -0.95 -25.50
C ALA A 85 18.26 -1.63 -25.55
N PHE A 86 17.22 -0.92 -25.18
CA PHE A 86 15.83 -1.38 -25.22
C PHE A 86 14.94 -0.32 -25.89
N ARG A 87 13.91 -0.74 -26.61
CA ARG A 87 13.02 0.19 -27.32
C ARG A 87 11.88 0.65 -26.42
N ASP A 88 11.60 1.94 -26.45
CA ASP A 88 10.49 2.56 -25.74
C ASP A 88 9.12 1.93 -26.05
N ALA A 89 8.87 1.60 -27.33
CA ALA A 89 7.65 0.94 -27.75
C ALA A 89 7.50 -0.47 -27.15
N GLU A 90 8.60 -1.22 -26.99
CA GLU A 90 8.58 -2.54 -26.34
C GLU A 90 8.28 -2.41 -24.86
N PHE A 91 8.88 -1.43 -24.18
CA PHE A 91 8.58 -1.11 -22.80
C PHE A 91 7.10 -0.78 -22.57
N MET A 92 6.53 0.05 -23.43
CA MET A 92 5.10 0.39 -23.35
C MET A 92 4.19 -0.81 -23.60
N ASN A 93 4.52 -1.67 -24.54
CA ASN A 93 3.77 -2.90 -24.81
C ASN A 93 3.78 -3.86 -23.62
N GLU A 94 4.89 -3.96 -22.90
CA GLU A 94 4.97 -4.79 -21.67
C GLU A 94 4.07 -4.22 -20.57
N ILE A 95 4.04 -2.90 -20.36
CA ILE A 95 3.14 -2.24 -19.43
C ILE A 95 1.68 -2.49 -19.79
N GLU A 96 1.33 -2.30 -21.06
CA GLU A 96 -0.03 -2.55 -21.55
C GLU A 96 -0.44 -4.01 -21.37
N GLY A 97 0.45 -4.95 -21.64
CA GLY A 97 0.24 -6.38 -21.43
C GLY A 97 -0.02 -6.71 -19.95
N MET A 98 0.80 -6.17 -19.06
CA MET A 98 0.63 -6.36 -17.62
C MET A 98 -0.71 -5.78 -17.14
N ILE A 99 -1.07 -4.58 -17.56
CA ILE A 99 -2.34 -3.95 -17.18
C ILE A 99 -3.53 -4.77 -17.72
N ALA A 100 -3.47 -5.21 -18.96
CA ALA A 100 -4.51 -6.03 -19.56
C ALA A 100 -4.69 -7.36 -18.81
N GLU A 101 -3.59 -7.98 -18.38
CA GLU A 101 -3.63 -9.19 -17.57
C GLU A 101 -4.22 -8.93 -16.19
N LEU A 102 -3.80 -7.87 -15.51
CA LEU A 102 -4.37 -7.48 -14.21
C LEU A 102 -5.88 -7.26 -14.31
N VAL A 103 -6.34 -6.54 -15.31
CA VAL A 103 -7.78 -6.29 -15.52
C VAL A 103 -8.55 -7.59 -15.79
N ARG A 104 -7.95 -8.52 -16.54
CA ARG A 104 -8.57 -9.81 -16.88
C ARG A 104 -8.63 -10.76 -15.69
N THR A 105 -7.58 -10.78 -14.85
CA THR A 105 -7.43 -11.76 -13.79
C THR A 105 -7.93 -11.26 -12.44
N TYR A 106 -7.96 -9.93 -12.25
CA TYR A 106 -8.44 -9.34 -11.02
C TYR A 106 -9.93 -9.59 -10.83
N LYS A 107 -10.27 -10.27 -9.75
CA LYS A 107 -11.66 -10.49 -9.35
C LYS A 107 -12.03 -9.47 -8.29
N ILE A 108 -13.22 -8.92 -8.41
CA ILE A 108 -13.81 -8.08 -7.36
C ILE A 108 -13.93 -8.96 -6.12
N ILE A 109 -13.34 -8.53 -5.03
CA ILE A 109 -13.46 -9.20 -3.74
C ILE A 109 -14.79 -8.73 -3.15
N GLU A 110 -15.74 -9.66 -3.07
CA GLU A 110 -16.99 -9.44 -2.36
C GLU A 110 -16.64 -9.12 -0.90
N ASP A 111 -17.34 -8.16 -0.31
CA ASP A 111 -17.09 -7.70 1.07
C ASP A 111 -15.74 -7.00 1.32
N ALA A 112 -15.07 -6.47 0.30
CA ALA A 112 -13.86 -5.67 0.47
C ALA A 112 -14.04 -4.50 1.46
N GLU A 113 -15.23 -3.93 1.52
CA GLU A 113 -15.59 -2.90 2.52
C GLU A 113 -15.47 -3.43 3.95
N VAL A 114 -15.91 -4.65 4.21
CA VAL A 114 -15.83 -5.28 5.54
C VAL A 114 -14.36 -5.45 5.95
N LEU A 115 -13.49 -5.84 5.01
CA LEU A 115 -12.06 -5.96 5.25
C LEU A 115 -11.39 -4.61 5.58
N MET A 116 -11.93 -3.52 5.05
CA MET A 116 -11.40 -2.17 5.29
C MET A 116 -11.84 -1.58 6.65
N HIS A 117 -12.87 -2.13 7.27
CA HIS A 117 -13.32 -1.70 8.59
C HIS A 117 -12.65 -2.57 9.68
N PRO A 118 -12.12 -1.96 10.75
CA PRO A 118 -11.62 -2.74 11.87
C PRO A 118 -12.77 -3.54 12.48
N VAL A 119 -12.52 -4.80 12.77
CA VAL A 119 -13.42 -5.59 13.62
C VAL A 119 -13.44 -4.92 14.97
N LEU A 120 -14.57 -4.32 15.33
CA LEU A 120 -14.75 -3.67 16.61
C LEU A 120 -15.05 -4.74 17.66
N GLU A 121 -14.34 -4.70 18.78
CA GLU A 121 -14.63 -5.61 19.89
C GLU A 121 -15.98 -5.27 20.49
N GLU A 122 -16.82 -6.28 20.60
CA GLU A 122 -18.10 -6.18 21.33
C GLU A 122 -17.82 -6.14 22.82
N ILE A 123 -18.24 -5.06 23.49
CA ILE A 123 -18.04 -4.89 24.94
C ILE A 123 -19.25 -5.41 25.69
N GLY A 124 -20.41 -5.44 25.05
CA GLY A 124 -21.65 -5.89 25.68
C GLY A 124 -22.90 -5.49 24.89
N THR A 125 -24.05 -5.66 25.52
CA THR A 125 -25.35 -5.35 24.92
C THR A 125 -25.92 -4.05 25.49
N CYS A 126 -26.44 -3.20 24.65
CA CYS A 126 -27.05 -1.94 25.05
C CYS A 126 -28.34 -2.17 25.84
N PRO A 127 -28.45 -1.66 27.07
CA PRO A 127 -29.67 -1.86 27.89
C PRO A 127 -30.89 -1.13 27.33
N CYS A 128 -30.69 -0.14 26.45
CA CYS A 128 -31.80 0.65 25.90
C CYS A 128 -32.36 0.05 24.61
N CYS A 129 -31.54 -0.52 23.75
CA CYS A 129 -31.98 -0.99 22.42
C CYS A 129 -31.61 -2.44 22.08
N GLY A 130 -30.91 -3.15 22.98
CA GLY A 130 -30.50 -4.55 22.81
C GLY A 130 -29.41 -4.80 21.74
N ARG A 131 -28.90 -3.76 21.09
CA ARG A 131 -27.83 -3.88 20.08
C ARG A 131 -26.44 -3.97 20.74
N HIS A 132 -25.46 -4.44 19.99
CA HIS A 132 -24.08 -4.52 20.48
C HIS A 132 -23.48 -3.14 20.76
N ILE A 133 -22.72 -3.05 21.81
CA ILE A 133 -21.91 -1.88 22.17
C ILE A 133 -20.49 -2.20 21.71
N VAL A 134 -19.91 -1.31 20.92
CA VAL A 134 -18.56 -1.46 20.38
C VAL A 134 -17.66 -0.34 20.88
N GLU A 135 -16.37 -0.67 21.06
CA GLU A 135 -15.38 0.33 21.43
C GLU A 135 -14.96 1.16 20.21
N ARG A 136 -15.06 2.49 20.33
CA ARG A 136 -14.51 3.45 19.38
C ARG A 136 -13.63 4.46 20.10
N GLN A 137 -12.73 5.11 19.36
CA GLN A 137 -11.80 6.11 19.90
C GLN A 137 -12.45 7.23 20.72
N LYS A 138 -13.73 7.51 20.55
CA LYS A 138 -14.45 8.60 21.22
C LYS A 138 -15.61 8.11 22.09
N GLY A 139 -15.66 6.83 22.47
CA GLY A 139 -16.70 6.30 23.33
C GLY A 139 -17.21 4.92 22.93
N TYR A 140 -18.33 4.55 23.51
CA TYR A 140 -18.94 3.22 23.38
C TYR A 140 -20.34 3.31 22.76
N PRO A 141 -20.46 3.63 21.47
CA PRO A 141 -21.77 3.70 20.83
C PRO A 141 -22.38 2.33 20.63
N CYS A 142 -23.71 2.29 20.55
CA CYS A 142 -24.39 1.11 20.02
C CYS A 142 -24.10 0.99 18.51
N GLU A 143 -23.99 -0.23 18.03
CA GLU A 143 -23.87 -0.50 16.61
C GLU A 143 -25.16 -0.08 15.89
N ASN A 144 -25.01 0.81 14.91
CA ASN A 144 -26.17 1.41 14.23
C ASN A 144 -26.22 0.95 12.79
#